data_ebde0c949cb49c70918833320824bda0
#
_entry.id   ebde0c949cb49c70918833320824bda0
#
_cell.length_a   1.000
_cell.length_b   1.000
_cell.length_c   1.000
_cell.angle_alpha   90.00
_cell.angle_beta   90.00
_cell.angle_gamma   90.00
#
_symmetry.space_group_name_H-M   'P 1'
#
loop_
_entity.id
_entity.type
_entity.pdbx_description
1 polymer ?
#
loop_
_entity_poly.entity_id
_entity_poly.type
_entity_poly.pdbx_seq_one_letter_code
_entity_poly.pdbx_strand_id
1 'polypeptide(L)'
;MGILKGDAMDVRIVAAQWYELFNRYAGDLYPGRYTPEKCRELAEMAVEIRRLAQEKQSVIVAHNYLYPEFHAIADIVGDSLGLSLDIQKAGAKRVDFESVFFMGATAKIITGNATRVFVPDKPHIIGCSLVFGTDYEWLEKWKRENPDGILVTYINSDAYTKSISDYISTSRNTDKIILMALKQFPGRKILVLPDKFLGHVMKVRALELAKQEGLAINPDLIEIYSVRKGEHWAACYVHEQIGPDASEIALLENPDAELMIHPECGCVASCLIKLQEGKIPQGKAYFLSTQQMIGHAKRSSAKRILVATEKGMIYRLRKEVPDKEFLPVSMQAECRYMKANTLEKLLASLREDKLEIIFCDDCCDPKNSYQDDRVIHIPKSVAGKAKIAIDRMMAIQ
;
A
#
# COMPACT_ATOMS: atom_id res chain seq x y z
N MET A 1 13.25 3.59 -17.06
CA MET A 1 14.20 4.62 -16.62
C MET A 1 13.84 5.90 -17.35
N GLY A 2 13.46 6.95 -16.61
CA GLY A 2 12.56 8.01 -17.07
C GLY A 2 13.05 8.88 -18.22
N ILE A 3 12.11 9.17 -19.08
CA ILE A 3 12.16 10.13 -20.21
C ILE A 3 12.49 11.57 -19.76
N LEU A 4 12.46 11.82 -18.44
CA LEU A 4 12.57 13.16 -17.85
C LEU A 4 13.91 13.42 -17.12
N LYS A 5 15.05 13.01 -17.72
CA LYS A 5 16.39 13.33 -17.21
C LYS A 5 17.16 14.10 -18.28
N GLY A 6 17.33 15.40 -18.11
CA GLY A 6 18.17 16.27 -18.97
C GLY A 6 17.74 17.72 -18.95
N ASP A 7 18.66 18.63 -19.25
CA ASP A 7 18.42 20.07 -19.41
C ASP A 7 17.55 20.33 -20.64
N ALA A 8 16.49 21.15 -20.48
CA ALA A 8 15.52 21.56 -21.48
C ALA A 8 14.67 20.47 -22.13
N MET A 9 13.71 19.91 -21.34
CA MET A 9 12.70 19.00 -21.88
C MET A 9 11.69 19.76 -22.75
N ASP A 10 11.58 19.41 -24.04
CA ASP A 10 10.51 19.93 -24.91
C ASP A 10 9.18 19.26 -24.52
N VAL A 11 8.27 20.07 -23.99
CA VAL A 11 6.92 19.63 -23.56
C VAL A 11 6.19 18.88 -24.68
N ARG A 12 6.37 19.26 -25.94
CA ARG A 12 5.70 18.61 -27.09
C ARG A 12 6.20 17.17 -27.28
N ILE A 13 7.49 16.95 -27.10
CA ILE A 13 8.10 15.62 -27.19
C ILE A 13 7.59 14.74 -26.05
N VAL A 14 7.62 15.25 -24.81
CA VAL A 14 7.11 14.54 -23.63
C VAL A 14 5.63 14.19 -23.81
N ALA A 15 4.80 15.15 -24.25
CA ALA A 15 3.37 14.95 -24.47
C ALA A 15 3.09 13.86 -25.50
N ALA A 16 3.79 13.85 -26.64
CA ALA A 16 3.63 12.84 -27.67
C ALA A 16 4.03 11.43 -27.17
N GLN A 17 5.15 11.32 -26.48
CA GLN A 17 5.61 10.08 -25.88
C GLN A 17 4.65 9.56 -24.81
N TRP A 18 4.08 10.45 -23.97
CA TRP A 18 3.11 10.07 -22.94
C TRP A 18 1.79 9.62 -23.54
N TYR A 19 1.33 10.29 -24.60
CA TYR A 19 0.14 9.85 -25.33
C TYR A 19 0.26 8.41 -25.82
N GLU A 20 1.36 8.06 -26.47
CA GLU A 20 1.61 6.70 -26.94
C GLU A 20 1.78 5.70 -25.78
N LEU A 21 2.61 6.03 -24.79
CA LEU A 21 2.94 5.16 -23.68
C LEU A 21 1.72 4.85 -22.81
N PHE A 22 0.96 5.89 -22.44
CA PHE A 22 -0.17 5.72 -21.52
C PHE A 22 -1.35 5.02 -22.20
N ASN A 23 -1.64 5.34 -23.46
CA ASN A 23 -2.68 4.63 -24.21
C ASN A 23 -2.28 3.16 -24.48
N ARG A 24 -1.01 2.89 -24.76
CA ARG A 24 -0.53 1.50 -24.95
C ARG A 24 -0.70 0.63 -23.71
N TYR A 25 -0.39 1.13 -22.52
CA TYR A 25 -0.33 0.32 -21.30
C TYR A 25 -1.49 0.56 -20.32
N ALA A 26 -2.27 1.60 -20.49
CA ALA A 26 -3.35 1.98 -19.59
C ALA A 26 -4.61 2.54 -20.28
N GLY A 27 -4.66 2.58 -21.60
CA GLY A 27 -5.79 3.13 -22.34
C GLY A 27 -7.11 2.38 -22.07
N ASP A 28 -7.05 1.07 -21.92
CA ASP A 28 -8.19 0.22 -21.53
C ASP A 28 -8.56 0.36 -20.04
N LEU A 29 -7.58 0.63 -19.17
CA LEU A 29 -7.80 0.82 -17.74
C LEU A 29 -8.48 2.17 -17.43
N TYR A 30 -8.18 3.19 -18.24
CA TYR A 30 -8.66 4.56 -18.08
C TYR A 30 -9.16 5.13 -19.43
N PRO A 31 -10.27 4.61 -19.99
CA PRO A 31 -10.75 5.00 -21.30
C PRO A 31 -10.98 6.51 -21.41
N GLY A 32 -10.42 7.12 -22.46
CA GLY A 32 -10.57 8.55 -22.74
C GLY A 32 -9.78 9.51 -21.83
N ARG A 33 -9.02 9.00 -20.83
CA ARG A 33 -8.23 9.85 -19.93
C ARG A 33 -7.05 10.53 -20.65
N TYR A 34 -6.34 9.79 -21.49
CA TYR A 34 -5.11 10.26 -22.12
C TYR A 34 -5.36 10.71 -23.56
N THR A 35 -5.97 11.90 -23.72
CA THR A 35 -6.07 12.58 -25.01
C THR A 35 -4.76 13.33 -25.30
N PRO A 36 -4.48 13.73 -26.56
CA PRO A 36 -3.31 14.56 -26.88
C PRO A 36 -3.25 15.86 -26.06
N GLU A 37 -4.40 16.52 -25.87
CA GLU A 37 -4.52 17.75 -25.07
C GLU A 37 -4.19 17.49 -23.61
N LYS A 38 -4.78 16.43 -23.02
CA LYS A 38 -4.50 16.06 -21.61
C LYS A 38 -3.05 15.67 -21.40
N CYS A 39 -2.45 14.93 -22.33
CA CYS A 39 -1.04 14.58 -22.24
C CYS A 39 -0.14 15.82 -22.33
N ARG A 40 -0.52 16.86 -23.09
CA ARG A 40 0.19 18.13 -23.13
C ARG A 40 0.11 18.88 -21.80
N GLU A 41 -1.10 19.03 -21.22
CA GLU A 41 -1.29 19.63 -19.89
C GLU A 41 -0.45 18.94 -18.82
N LEU A 42 -0.49 17.59 -18.80
CA LEU A 42 0.30 16.80 -17.86
C LEU A 42 1.80 16.97 -18.09
N ALA A 43 2.26 17.05 -19.33
CA ALA A 43 3.66 17.23 -19.66
C ALA A 43 4.18 18.63 -19.24
N GLU A 44 3.37 19.69 -19.42
CA GLU A 44 3.69 21.03 -18.94
C GLU A 44 3.92 21.05 -17.42
N MET A 45 2.99 20.46 -16.66
CA MET A 45 3.14 20.32 -15.20
C MET A 45 4.35 19.47 -14.82
N ALA A 46 4.59 18.36 -15.52
CA ALA A 46 5.69 17.46 -15.22
C ALA A 46 7.07 18.11 -15.39
N VAL A 47 7.25 18.91 -16.43
CA VAL A 47 8.49 19.68 -16.67
C VAL A 47 8.75 20.64 -15.52
N GLU A 48 7.72 21.37 -15.09
CA GLU A 48 7.82 22.32 -13.97
C GLU A 48 8.06 21.57 -12.62
N ILE A 49 7.35 20.47 -12.39
CA ILE A 49 7.55 19.61 -11.19
C ILE A 49 8.99 19.13 -11.12
N ARG A 50 9.56 18.62 -12.22
CA ARG A 50 10.93 18.10 -12.23
C ARG A 50 11.95 19.22 -12.01
N ARG A 51 11.72 20.41 -12.59
CA ARG A 51 12.55 21.60 -12.35
C ARG A 51 12.56 21.98 -10.86
N LEU A 52 11.37 22.11 -10.25
CA LEU A 52 11.24 22.45 -8.82
C LEU A 52 11.81 21.36 -7.90
N ALA A 53 11.59 20.09 -8.23
CA ALA A 53 12.16 18.98 -7.47
C ALA A 53 13.70 19.01 -7.49
N GLN A 54 14.31 19.31 -8.63
CA GLN A 54 15.76 19.48 -8.74
C GLN A 54 16.26 20.66 -7.93
N GLU A 55 15.62 21.84 -8.04
CA GLU A 55 15.98 23.04 -7.27
C GLU A 55 15.90 22.80 -5.75
N LYS A 56 14.86 22.09 -5.31
CA LYS A 56 14.63 21.78 -3.89
C LYS A 56 15.34 20.50 -3.42
N GLN A 57 16.09 19.86 -4.29
CA GLN A 57 16.74 18.55 -4.02
C GLN A 57 15.75 17.52 -3.48
N SER A 58 14.53 17.53 -4.02
CA SER A 58 13.46 16.63 -3.61
C SER A 58 13.48 15.35 -4.41
N VAL A 59 13.30 14.21 -3.71
CA VAL A 59 13.05 12.92 -4.30
C VAL A 59 11.53 12.71 -4.37
N ILE A 60 11.01 12.51 -5.58
CA ILE A 60 9.59 12.21 -5.79
C ILE A 60 9.42 10.69 -5.70
N VAL A 61 8.58 10.23 -4.78
CA VAL A 61 8.24 8.81 -4.67
C VAL A 61 6.76 8.59 -4.93
N ALA A 62 6.43 7.50 -5.62
CA ALA A 62 5.07 7.18 -6.05
C ALA A 62 4.69 5.75 -5.75
N HIS A 63 3.47 5.55 -5.23
CA HIS A 63 2.95 4.20 -5.02
C HIS A 63 2.51 3.54 -6.34
N ASN A 64 2.63 2.21 -6.42
CA ASN A 64 2.27 1.39 -7.59
C ASN A 64 0.85 1.62 -8.13
N TYR A 65 -0.10 2.07 -7.31
CA TYR A 65 -1.51 2.28 -7.66
C TYR A 65 -1.82 3.66 -8.25
N LEU A 66 -0.84 4.57 -8.30
CA LEU A 66 -1.05 5.90 -8.87
C LEU A 66 -1.25 5.85 -10.40
N TYR A 67 -1.72 6.95 -10.95
CA TYR A 67 -1.84 7.09 -12.40
C TYR A 67 -0.48 7.02 -13.11
N PRO A 68 -0.44 6.58 -14.37
CA PRO A 68 0.76 6.49 -15.20
C PRO A 68 1.69 7.70 -15.18
N GLU A 69 1.15 8.92 -15.13
CA GLU A 69 1.93 10.16 -15.09
C GLU A 69 2.84 10.24 -13.86
N PHE A 70 2.41 9.73 -12.70
CA PHE A 70 3.26 9.65 -11.50
C PHE A 70 4.43 8.69 -11.69
N HIS A 71 4.18 7.52 -12.32
CA HIS A 71 5.25 6.58 -12.62
C HIS A 71 6.27 7.13 -13.62
N ALA A 72 5.88 8.12 -14.42
CA ALA A 72 6.78 8.77 -15.40
C ALA A 72 7.67 9.83 -14.75
N ILE A 73 7.18 10.54 -13.71
CA ILE A 73 7.93 11.62 -13.04
C ILE A 73 8.64 11.19 -11.78
N ALA A 74 8.22 10.09 -11.11
CA ALA A 74 8.80 9.66 -9.85
C ALA A 74 10.25 9.16 -10.01
N ASP A 75 11.07 9.43 -9.00
CA ASP A 75 12.42 8.89 -8.87
C ASP A 75 12.36 7.42 -8.41
N ILE A 76 11.40 7.10 -7.53
CA ILE A 76 11.17 5.77 -6.97
C ILE A 76 9.69 5.42 -7.07
N VAL A 77 9.39 4.21 -7.55
CA VAL A 77 8.02 3.67 -7.59
C VAL A 77 8.01 2.32 -6.86
N GLY A 78 7.09 2.15 -5.89
CA GLY A 78 7.09 0.95 -5.06
C GLY A 78 5.83 0.72 -4.23
N ASP A 79 5.95 -0.18 -3.25
CA ASP A 79 4.93 -0.44 -2.22
C ASP A 79 5.18 0.39 -0.95
N SER A 80 4.26 0.29 0.01
CA SER A 80 4.25 1.12 1.23
C SER A 80 5.56 1.11 2.01
N LEU A 81 6.09 -0.09 2.29
CA LEU A 81 7.30 -0.24 3.09
C LEU A 81 8.55 -0.01 2.24
N GLY A 82 8.55 -0.55 1.02
CA GLY A 82 9.68 -0.43 0.09
C GLY A 82 10.05 1.04 -0.15
N LEU A 83 9.07 1.89 -0.42
CA LEU A 83 9.30 3.34 -0.61
C LEU A 83 9.97 3.99 0.61
N SER A 84 9.50 3.70 1.83
CA SER A 84 10.07 4.28 3.04
C SER A 84 11.52 3.85 3.28
N LEU A 85 11.84 2.58 3.01
CA LEU A 85 13.20 2.05 3.14
C LEU A 85 14.14 2.58 2.04
N ASP A 86 13.65 2.73 0.82
CA ASP A 86 14.44 3.27 -0.28
C ASP A 86 14.79 4.74 -0.06
N ILE A 87 13.85 5.53 0.48
CA ILE A 87 14.12 6.92 0.91
C ILE A 87 15.20 6.97 1.99
N GLN A 88 15.11 6.11 3.00
CA GLN A 88 16.09 6.04 4.09
C GLN A 88 17.48 5.68 3.54
N LYS A 89 17.59 4.68 2.68
CA LYS A 89 18.83 4.26 2.03
C LYS A 89 19.43 5.36 1.15
N ALA A 90 18.56 6.09 0.41
CA ALA A 90 19.01 7.19 -0.44
C ALA A 90 19.51 8.41 0.35
N GLY A 91 19.25 8.50 1.65
CA GLY A 91 19.61 9.64 2.48
C GLY A 91 18.96 10.95 2.02
N ALA A 92 17.78 10.86 1.44
CA ALA A 92 17.06 12.00 0.89
C ALA A 92 16.76 13.06 1.97
N LYS A 93 17.10 14.33 1.70
CA LYS A 93 16.83 15.44 2.62
C LYS A 93 15.40 15.94 2.54
N ARG A 94 14.80 15.86 1.34
CA ARG A 94 13.40 16.18 1.05
C ARG A 94 12.79 15.07 0.21
N VAL A 95 11.54 14.76 0.49
CA VAL A 95 10.73 13.80 -0.24
C VAL A 95 9.34 14.39 -0.46
N ASP A 96 8.85 14.36 -1.68
CA ASP A 96 7.44 14.53 -2.01
C ASP A 96 6.86 13.12 -2.20
N PHE A 97 5.99 12.73 -1.25
CA PHE A 97 5.51 11.35 -1.08
C PHE A 97 4.10 11.19 -1.66
N GLU A 98 4.01 10.68 -2.87
CA GLU A 98 2.77 10.52 -3.62
C GLU A 98 2.12 9.17 -3.31
N SER A 99 1.12 9.19 -2.42
CA SER A 99 0.34 8.03 -1.99
C SER A 99 -0.79 8.42 -1.04
N VAL A 100 -1.36 7.46 -0.31
CA VAL A 100 -2.23 7.71 0.84
C VAL A 100 -1.42 8.16 2.06
N PHE A 101 -2.03 9.03 2.88
CA PHE A 101 -1.35 9.75 3.96
C PHE A 101 -0.54 8.87 4.93
N PHE A 102 -1.08 7.74 5.38
CA PHE A 102 -0.40 6.91 6.38
C PHE A 102 0.97 6.38 5.90
N MET A 103 1.18 6.29 4.58
CA MET A 103 2.47 5.86 4.02
C MET A 103 3.52 6.96 4.17
N GLY A 104 3.16 8.22 3.85
CA GLY A 104 4.03 9.38 4.11
C GLY A 104 4.34 9.55 5.61
N ALA A 105 3.33 9.36 6.49
CA ALA A 105 3.51 9.36 7.93
C ALA A 105 4.48 8.25 8.39
N THR A 106 4.36 7.05 7.83
CA THR A 106 5.29 5.94 8.10
C THR A 106 6.72 6.27 7.64
N ALA A 107 6.87 6.84 6.46
CA ALA A 107 8.17 7.30 5.95
C ALA A 107 8.79 8.35 6.91
N LYS A 108 8.00 9.31 7.38
CA LYS A 108 8.47 10.31 8.37
C LYS A 108 8.90 9.67 9.68
N ILE A 109 8.14 8.68 10.20
CA ILE A 109 8.50 7.96 11.41
C ILE A 109 9.82 7.18 11.24
N ILE A 110 10.01 6.53 10.09
CA ILE A 110 11.22 5.74 9.80
C ILE A 110 12.45 6.66 9.65
N THR A 111 12.32 7.74 8.88
CA THR A 111 13.45 8.64 8.56
C THR A 111 13.72 9.70 9.63
N GLY A 112 12.76 9.94 10.52
CA GLY A 112 12.89 10.94 11.58
C GLY A 112 13.03 12.37 11.04
N ASN A 113 13.83 13.18 11.72
CA ASN A 113 14.12 14.56 11.31
C ASN A 113 15.23 14.66 10.24
N ALA A 114 15.82 13.55 9.83
CA ALA A 114 16.83 13.55 8.77
C ALA A 114 16.22 13.89 7.39
N THR A 115 14.93 13.60 7.21
CA THR A 115 14.18 13.82 5.97
C THR A 115 12.95 14.70 6.22
N ARG A 116 12.76 15.73 5.40
CA ARG A 116 11.52 16.47 5.30
C ARG A 116 10.58 15.67 4.37
N VAL A 117 9.39 15.32 4.85
CA VAL A 117 8.40 14.54 4.08
C VAL A 117 7.18 15.39 3.83
N PHE A 118 6.87 15.62 2.55
CA PHE A 118 5.70 16.32 2.08
C PHE A 118 4.71 15.35 1.47
N VAL A 119 3.43 15.67 1.56
CA VAL A 119 2.35 14.91 0.93
C VAL A 119 1.48 15.84 0.08
N PRO A 120 0.80 15.34 -0.98
CA PRO A 120 0.13 16.21 -1.95
C PRO A 120 -1.17 16.81 -1.44
N ASP A 121 -1.80 16.23 -0.39
CA ASP A 121 -3.08 16.71 0.12
C ASP A 121 -3.30 16.34 1.60
N LYS A 122 -4.42 16.80 2.15
CA LYS A 122 -4.84 16.58 3.54
C LYS A 122 -5.14 15.10 3.82
N PRO A 123 -4.91 14.62 5.06
CA PRO A 123 -5.09 13.21 5.43
C PRO A 123 -6.46 12.61 5.12
N HIS A 124 -7.54 13.40 5.14
CA HIS A 124 -8.89 12.91 4.83
C HIS A 124 -9.16 12.80 3.32
N ILE A 125 -8.42 13.53 2.48
CA ILE A 125 -8.51 13.47 1.01
C ILE A 125 -7.70 12.30 0.46
N ILE A 126 -6.46 12.16 0.91
CA ILE A 126 -5.57 11.04 0.57
C ILE A 126 -5.57 9.99 1.70
N GLY A 127 -6.76 9.66 2.20
CA GLY A 127 -6.94 8.76 3.35
C GLY A 127 -6.88 7.27 3.00
N CYS A 128 -7.46 6.45 3.89
CA CYS A 128 -7.57 5.01 3.68
C CYS A 128 -8.76 4.45 4.46
N SER A 129 -9.57 3.58 3.84
CA SER A 129 -10.73 2.98 4.52
C SER A 129 -10.32 2.14 5.74
N LEU A 130 -9.16 1.49 5.72
CA LEU A 130 -8.63 0.75 6.87
C LEU A 130 -8.34 1.67 8.06
N VAL A 131 -7.77 2.86 7.80
CA VAL A 131 -7.52 3.87 8.84
C VAL A 131 -8.84 4.40 9.41
N PHE A 132 -9.78 4.77 8.55
CA PHE A 132 -11.09 5.28 8.97
C PHE A 132 -11.96 4.24 9.68
N GLY A 133 -11.83 2.97 9.31
CA GLY A 133 -12.51 1.84 9.92
C GLY A 133 -11.89 1.35 11.24
N THR A 134 -10.73 1.89 11.64
CA THR A 134 -10.11 1.54 12.92
C THR A 134 -10.81 2.28 14.06
N ASP A 135 -11.40 1.53 14.98
CA ASP A 135 -12.06 2.05 16.18
C ASP A 135 -11.09 2.03 17.36
N TYR A 136 -10.60 3.22 17.73
CA TYR A 136 -9.61 3.36 18.80
C TYR A 136 -10.18 3.03 20.17
N GLU A 137 -11.46 3.34 20.44
CA GLU A 137 -12.11 3.05 21.73
C GLU A 137 -12.25 1.54 21.91
N TRP A 138 -12.63 0.85 20.83
CA TRP A 138 -12.71 -0.60 20.83
C TRP A 138 -11.33 -1.24 21.04
N LEU A 139 -10.28 -0.74 20.38
CA LEU A 139 -8.91 -1.24 20.56
C LEU A 139 -8.40 -1.02 21.99
N GLU A 140 -8.64 0.16 22.55
CA GLU A 140 -8.29 0.47 23.94
C GLU A 140 -9.05 -0.40 24.94
N LYS A 141 -10.34 -0.67 24.67
CA LYS A 141 -11.14 -1.61 25.46
C LYS A 141 -10.57 -3.01 25.37
N TRP A 142 -10.29 -3.52 24.16
CA TRP A 142 -9.70 -4.83 23.95
C TRP A 142 -8.38 -4.98 24.74
N LYS A 143 -7.52 -3.95 24.69
CA LYS A 143 -6.23 -3.99 25.43
C LYS A 143 -6.43 -3.97 26.95
N ARG A 144 -7.45 -3.25 27.47
CA ARG A 144 -7.79 -3.32 28.90
C ARG A 144 -8.31 -4.69 29.33
N GLU A 145 -9.11 -5.34 28.50
CA GLU A 145 -9.65 -6.69 28.74
C GLU A 145 -8.61 -7.79 28.55
N ASN A 146 -7.58 -7.53 27.74
CA ASN A 146 -6.47 -8.44 27.47
C ASN A 146 -5.13 -7.71 27.72
N PRO A 147 -4.75 -7.42 28.97
CA PRO A 147 -3.56 -6.60 29.29
C PRO A 147 -2.26 -7.21 28.76
N ASP A 148 -2.17 -8.55 28.72
CA ASP A 148 -1.06 -9.30 28.14
C ASP A 148 -1.22 -9.63 26.66
N GLY A 149 -2.33 -9.22 26.05
CA GLY A 149 -2.63 -9.47 24.65
C GLY A 149 -1.67 -8.71 23.73
N ILE A 150 -1.39 -9.27 22.57
CA ILE A 150 -0.43 -8.79 21.59
C ILE A 150 -1.16 -8.23 20.38
N LEU A 151 -0.87 -6.99 20.01
CA LEU A 151 -1.39 -6.37 18.79
C LEU A 151 -0.39 -6.53 17.65
N VAL A 152 -0.78 -7.27 16.62
CA VAL A 152 -0.07 -7.39 15.36
C VAL A 152 -0.80 -6.57 14.31
N THR A 153 -0.25 -5.41 13.98
CA THR A 153 -0.90 -4.43 13.13
C THR A 153 -0.28 -4.41 11.74
N TYR A 154 -1.11 -4.59 10.74
CA TYR A 154 -0.70 -4.40 9.35
C TYR A 154 -0.28 -2.95 9.09
N ILE A 155 0.76 -2.75 8.29
CA ILE A 155 1.39 -1.43 8.03
C ILE A 155 0.41 -0.39 7.47
N ASN A 156 -0.70 -0.84 6.83
CA ASN A 156 -1.76 0.03 6.35
C ASN A 156 -2.66 0.50 7.52
N SER A 157 -2.08 1.25 8.42
CA SER A 157 -2.67 1.84 9.62
C SER A 157 -2.05 3.22 9.88
N ASP A 158 -2.71 4.06 10.68
CA ASP A 158 -2.19 5.38 11.06
C ASP A 158 -1.08 5.31 12.11
N ALA A 159 -0.50 6.47 12.42
CA ALA A 159 0.58 6.57 13.40
C ALA A 159 0.13 6.20 14.82
N TYR A 160 -1.11 6.57 15.21
CA TYR A 160 -1.62 6.26 16.54
C TYR A 160 -1.83 4.76 16.72
N THR A 161 -2.49 4.09 15.78
CA THR A 161 -2.65 2.62 15.80
C THR A 161 -1.29 1.91 15.89
N LYS A 162 -0.29 2.37 15.11
CA LYS A 162 1.08 1.85 15.20
C LYS A 162 1.69 2.05 16.57
N SER A 163 1.41 3.17 17.24
CA SER A 163 1.99 3.51 18.54
C SER A 163 1.49 2.65 19.71
N ILE A 164 0.30 2.09 19.58
CA ILE A 164 -0.29 1.18 20.59
C ILE A 164 -0.06 -0.30 20.26
N SER A 165 0.58 -0.59 19.12
CA SER A 165 0.82 -1.94 18.64
C SER A 165 2.13 -2.51 19.17
N ASP A 166 2.15 -3.83 19.39
CA ASP A 166 3.36 -4.54 19.79
C ASP A 166 4.27 -4.84 18.58
N TYR A 167 3.66 -5.16 17.43
CA TYR A 167 4.36 -5.43 16.18
C TYR A 167 3.62 -4.79 15.00
N ILE A 168 4.37 -4.17 14.10
CA ILE A 168 3.87 -3.87 12.76
C ILE A 168 4.20 -5.04 11.84
N SER A 169 3.38 -5.27 10.84
CA SER A 169 3.56 -6.34 9.86
C SER A 169 3.25 -5.88 8.44
N THR A 170 3.65 -6.69 7.48
CA THR A 170 3.31 -6.53 6.06
C THR A 170 2.66 -7.81 5.57
N SER A 171 2.05 -7.76 4.38
CA SER A 171 1.52 -8.97 3.72
C SER A 171 2.57 -10.06 3.44
N ARG A 172 3.86 -9.79 3.69
CA ARG A 172 4.96 -10.75 3.50
C ARG A 172 5.35 -11.50 4.76
N ASN A 173 5.09 -10.94 5.95
CA ASN A 173 5.62 -11.46 7.20
C ASN A 173 4.62 -11.51 8.36
N THR A 174 3.35 -11.17 8.14
CA THR A 174 2.33 -11.19 9.21
C THR A 174 2.18 -12.60 9.80
N ASP A 175 2.16 -13.63 8.98
CA ASP A 175 2.10 -15.04 9.39
C ASP A 175 3.30 -15.46 10.27
N LYS A 176 4.51 -15.06 9.88
CA LYS A 176 5.74 -15.31 10.64
C LYS A 176 5.74 -14.57 11.98
N ILE A 177 5.25 -13.31 12.01
CA ILE A 177 5.14 -12.52 13.24
C ILE A 177 4.11 -13.15 14.20
N ILE A 178 2.96 -13.59 13.69
CA ILE A 178 1.97 -14.31 14.49
C ILE A 178 2.59 -15.57 15.09
N LEU A 179 3.25 -16.40 14.28
CA LEU A 179 3.91 -17.63 14.76
C LEU A 179 4.98 -17.34 15.80
N MET A 180 5.82 -16.33 15.54
CA MET A 180 6.84 -15.90 16.51
C MET A 180 6.20 -15.48 17.84
N ALA A 181 5.14 -14.66 17.79
CA ALA A 181 4.45 -14.19 19.00
C ALA A 181 3.81 -15.35 19.78
N LEU A 182 3.20 -16.33 19.10
CA LEU A 182 2.68 -17.56 19.73
C LEU A 182 3.77 -18.37 20.44
N LYS A 183 4.95 -18.46 19.85
CA LYS A 183 6.11 -19.16 20.43
C LYS A 183 6.70 -18.42 21.63
N GLN A 184 6.86 -17.11 21.48
CA GLN A 184 7.49 -16.28 22.49
C GLN A 184 6.59 -16.01 23.70
N PHE A 185 5.28 -15.98 23.49
CA PHE A 185 4.28 -15.65 24.49
C PHE A 185 3.15 -16.69 24.54
N PRO A 186 3.44 -17.92 25.01
CA PRO A 186 2.45 -19.00 25.02
C PRO A 186 1.19 -18.62 25.81
N GLY A 187 0.01 -18.93 25.26
CA GLY A 187 -1.28 -18.71 25.90
C GLY A 187 -1.80 -17.26 25.82
N ARG A 188 -1.03 -16.29 25.32
CA ARG A 188 -1.52 -14.93 25.12
C ARG A 188 -2.34 -14.81 23.85
N LYS A 189 -3.38 -14.00 23.91
CA LYS A 189 -4.17 -13.64 22.73
C LYS A 189 -3.39 -12.73 21.80
N ILE A 190 -3.55 -12.93 20.51
CA ILE A 190 -3.00 -12.09 19.45
C ILE A 190 -4.17 -11.48 18.68
N LEU A 191 -4.25 -10.16 18.61
CA LEU A 191 -5.20 -9.45 17.75
C LEU A 191 -4.49 -9.01 16.47
N VAL A 192 -5.00 -9.48 15.33
CA VAL A 192 -4.52 -9.09 14.00
C VAL A 192 -5.44 -8.01 13.44
N LEU A 193 -4.90 -6.85 13.08
CA LEU A 193 -5.66 -5.69 12.61
C LEU A 193 -4.91 -4.90 11.52
N PRO A 194 -5.53 -3.93 10.79
CA PRO A 194 -6.97 -3.62 10.79
C PRO A 194 -7.77 -4.37 9.71
N ASP A 195 -7.14 -5.13 8.80
CA ASP A 195 -7.82 -5.75 7.66
C ASP A 195 -8.27 -7.18 7.99
N LYS A 196 -9.59 -7.42 7.95
CA LYS A 196 -10.18 -8.73 8.26
C LYS A 196 -9.77 -9.83 7.28
N PHE A 197 -9.66 -9.51 5.97
CA PHE A 197 -9.32 -10.50 4.95
C PHE A 197 -7.87 -10.93 5.06
N LEU A 198 -6.96 -9.96 5.13
CA LEU A 198 -5.55 -10.23 5.41
C LEU A 198 -5.40 -11.02 6.72
N GLY A 199 -6.09 -10.61 7.78
CA GLY A 199 -6.03 -11.26 9.07
C GLY A 199 -6.41 -12.74 8.99
N HIS A 200 -7.49 -13.08 8.30
CA HIS A 200 -7.90 -14.48 8.11
C HIS A 200 -6.87 -15.30 7.35
N VAL A 201 -6.34 -14.77 6.24
CA VAL A 201 -5.29 -15.45 5.46
C VAL A 201 -4.07 -15.71 6.31
N MET A 202 -3.61 -14.69 7.03
CA MET A 202 -2.39 -14.77 7.82
C MET A 202 -2.54 -15.70 9.05
N LYS A 203 -3.75 -15.75 9.63
CA LYS A 203 -4.10 -16.75 10.66
C LYS A 203 -3.95 -18.18 10.12
N VAL A 204 -4.55 -18.47 8.95
CA VAL A 204 -4.45 -19.80 8.33
C VAL A 204 -2.99 -20.16 8.07
N ARG A 205 -2.23 -19.27 7.44
CA ARG A 205 -0.81 -19.49 7.14
C ARG A 205 0.04 -19.68 8.39
N ALA A 206 -0.19 -18.89 9.44
CA ALA A 206 0.53 -19.04 10.71
C ALA A 206 0.27 -20.39 11.36
N LEU A 207 -0.98 -20.89 11.32
CA LEU A 207 -1.34 -22.20 11.83
C LEU A 207 -0.74 -23.33 10.97
N GLU A 208 -0.67 -23.19 9.66
CA GLU A 208 0.02 -24.12 8.77
C GLU A 208 1.52 -24.19 9.07
N LEU A 209 2.17 -23.05 9.26
CA LEU A 209 3.58 -22.97 9.66
C LEU A 209 3.80 -23.63 11.04
N ALA A 210 2.93 -23.37 12.01
CA ALA A 210 2.99 -24.00 13.32
C ALA A 210 2.89 -25.53 13.21
N LYS A 211 1.96 -26.04 12.40
CA LYS A 211 1.81 -27.49 12.14
C LYS A 211 3.06 -28.08 11.50
N GLN A 212 3.68 -27.39 10.54
CA GLN A 212 4.93 -27.85 9.92
C GLN A 212 6.09 -27.95 10.91
N GLU A 213 6.10 -27.08 11.94
CA GLU A 213 7.07 -27.10 13.04
C GLU A 213 6.68 -28.06 14.19
N GLY A 214 5.58 -28.79 14.06
CA GLY A 214 5.10 -29.73 15.09
C GLY A 214 4.49 -29.05 16.31
N LEU A 215 4.06 -27.79 16.21
CA LEU A 215 3.47 -27.03 17.29
C LEU A 215 1.95 -27.19 17.33
N ALA A 216 1.40 -27.55 18.48
CA ALA A 216 -0.03 -27.57 18.73
C ALA A 216 -0.48 -26.19 19.24
N ILE A 217 -1.04 -25.38 18.36
CA ILE A 217 -1.54 -24.05 18.68
C ILE A 217 -3.06 -24.07 18.79
N ASN A 218 -3.60 -23.45 19.86
CA ASN A 218 -5.04 -23.17 19.93
C ASN A 218 -5.38 -22.01 18.96
N PRO A 219 -6.20 -22.24 17.90
CA PRO A 219 -6.56 -21.21 16.94
C PRO A 219 -7.32 -20.02 17.54
N ASP A 220 -7.98 -20.21 18.70
CA ASP A 220 -8.75 -19.16 19.37
C ASP A 220 -7.88 -18.08 20.02
N LEU A 221 -6.58 -18.34 20.15
CA LEU A 221 -5.62 -17.32 20.57
C LEU A 221 -5.40 -16.25 19.51
N ILE A 222 -5.73 -16.53 18.24
CA ILE A 222 -5.57 -15.57 17.13
C ILE A 222 -6.93 -14.95 16.82
N GLU A 223 -7.16 -13.77 17.32
CA GLU A 223 -8.35 -12.94 17.04
C GLU A 223 -8.12 -12.06 15.84
N ILE A 224 -9.17 -11.87 15.03
CA ILE A 224 -9.12 -11.00 13.84
C ILE A 224 -10.01 -9.79 14.11
N TYR A 225 -9.45 -8.59 13.95
CA TYR A 225 -10.22 -7.35 14.01
C TYR A 225 -11.28 -7.34 12.91
N SER A 226 -12.56 -7.27 13.30
CA SER A 226 -13.70 -7.31 12.40
C SER A 226 -14.78 -6.34 12.88
N VAL A 227 -14.38 -5.11 13.18
CA VAL A 227 -15.26 -4.06 13.70
C VAL A 227 -15.74 -3.17 12.57
N ARG A 228 -16.96 -2.65 12.70
CA ARG A 228 -17.51 -1.61 11.84
C ARG A 228 -17.56 -0.29 12.61
N LYS A 229 -16.96 0.75 12.02
CA LYS A 229 -17.01 2.12 12.54
C LYS A 229 -17.75 3.01 11.55
N GLY A 230 -18.99 3.36 11.87
CA GLY A 230 -19.87 4.10 10.95
C GLY A 230 -20.09 3.34 9.64
N GLU A 231 -19.73 3.94 8.52
CA GLU A 231 -19.82 3.33 7.19
C GLU A 231 -18.61 2.49 6.80
N HIS A 232 -17.52 2.55 7.59
CA HIS A 232 -16.27 1.87 7.29
C HIS A 232 -16.18 0.51 7.99
N TRP A 233 -15.66 -0.46 7.26
CA TRP A 233 -15.35 -1.79 7.77
C TRP A 233 -13.85 -1.95 8.00
N ALA A 234 -13.50 -2.96 8.77
CA ALA A 234 -12.14 -3.46 8.91
C ALA A 234 -11.66 -4.16 7.63
N ALA A 235 -11.76 -3.47 6.50
CA ALA A 235 -11.37 -3.99 5.18
C ALA A 235 -11.02 -2.85 4.21
N CYS A 236 -10.17 -3.16 3.24
CA CYS A 236 -9.91 -2.28 2.12
C CYS A 236 -11.10 -2.32 1.15
N TYR A 237 -11.85 -1.22 1.01
CA TYR A 237 -13.04 -1.18 0.15
C TYR A 237 -12.75 -1.50 -1.33
N VAL A 238 -11.54 -1.20 -1.80
CA VAL A 238 -11.11 -1.52 -3.18
C VAL A 238 -11.07 -3.02 -3.39
N HIS A 239 -10.48 -3.72 -2.43
CA HIS A 239 -10.35 -5.16 -2.48
C HIS A 239 -11.67 -5.88 -2.16
N GLU A 240 -12.59 -5.26 -1.39
CA GLU A 240 -13.97 -5.75 -1.23
C GLU A 240 -14.76 -5.76 -2.53
N GLN A 241 -14.50 -4.80 -3.44
CA GLN A 241 -15.13 -4.75 -4.78
C GLN A 241 -14.73 -5.92 -5.67
N ILE A 242 -13.67 -6.65 -5.32
CA ILE A 242 -13.32 -7.93 -5.93
C ILE A 242 -14.07 -9.00 -5.13
N GLY A 243 -15.26 -9.32 -5.60
CA GLY A 243 -16.15 -10.27 -4.91
C GLY A 243 -15.54 -11.67 -4.72
N PRO A 244 -16.11 -12.48 -3.83
CA PRO A 244 -15.55 -13.79 -3.46
C PRO A 244 -15.42 -14.76 -4.65
N ASP A 245 -16.26 -14.64 -5.66
CA ASP A 245 -16.26 -15.53 -6.83
C ASP A 245 -15.59 -14.91 -8.06
N ALA A 246 -15.27 -13.62 -8.04
CA ALA A 246 -14.73 -12.91 -9.20
C ALA A 246 -13.44 -13.53 -9.73
N SER A 247 -12.57 -13.98 -8.85
CA SER A 247 -11.30 -14.63 -9.21
C SER A 247 -11.50 -16.02 -9.82
N GLU A 248 -12.49 -16.78 -9.36
CA GLU A 248 -12.84 -18.08 -9.94
C GLU A 248 -13.43 -17.92 -11.33
N ILE A 249 -14.40 -17.01 -11.47
CA ILE A 249 -15.02 -16.71 -12.76
C ILE A 249 -13.93 -16.29 -13.77
N ALA A 250 -13.03 -15.40 -13.38
CA ALA A 250 -11.94 -14.97 -14.22
C ALA A 250 -11.00 -16.13 -14.65
N LEU A 251 -10.72 -17.09 -13.75
CA LEU A 251 -9.95 -18.28 -14.10
C LEU A 251 -10.70 -19.24 -15.02
N LEU A 252 -12.01 -19.41 -14.83
CA LEU A 252 -12.83 -20.22 -15.73
C LEU A 252 -12.88 -19.65 -17.15
N GLU A 253 -12.96 -18.34 -17.27
CA GLU A 253 -12.92 -17.64 -18.57
C GLU A 253 -11.51 -17.64 -19.19
N ASN A 254 -10.46 -17.83 -18.39
CA ASN A 254 -9.07 -17.84 -18.82
C ASN A 254 -8.31 -19.05 -18.26
N PRO A 255 -8.59 -20.27 -18.72
CA PRO A 255 -8.08 -21.50 -18.12
C PRO A 255 -6.55 -21.64 -18.17
N ASP A 256 -5.88 -20.99 -19.12
CA ASP A 256 -4.43 -21.00 -19.27
C ASP A 256 -3.72 -19.94 -18.43
N ALA A 257 -4.47 -19.02 -17.81
CA ALA A 257 -3.91 -17.94 -17.01
C ALA A 257 -3.45 -18.43 -15.64
N GLU A 258 -2.51 -17.68 -15.06
CA GLU A 258 -2.22 -17.66 -13.63
C GLU A 258 -2.95 -16.51 -12.97
N LEU A 259 -3.23 -16.61 -11.68
CA LEU A 259 -3.92 -15.60 -10.88
C LEU A 259 -3.00 -15.10 -9.76
N MET A 260 -2.72 -13.81 -9.74
CA MET A 260 -2.06 -13.13 -8.64
C MET A 260 -3.09 -12.38 -7.79
N ILE A 261 -3.13 -12.66 -6.49
CA ILE A 261 -4.11 -12.14 -5.54
C ILE A 261 -3.39 -11.34 -4.47
N HIS A 262 -3.82 -10.09 -4.24
CA HIS A 262 -3.37 -9.37 -3.06
C HIS A 262 -4.06 -9.91 -1.80
N PRO A 263 -3.35 -10.15 -0.66
CA PRO A 263 -3.96 -10.73 0.54
C PRO A 263 -5.09 -9.92 1.19
N GLU A 264 -5.25 -8.65 0.84
CA GLU A 264 -6.40 -7.82 1.25
C GLU A 264 -7.67 -8.06 0.41
N CYS A 265 -7.58 -8.88 -0.67
CA CYS A 265 -8.71 -9.10 -1.57
C CYS A 265 -9.86 -9.84 -0.86
N GLY A 266 -11.11 -9.40 -1.09
CA GLY A 266 -12.30 -10.05 -0.60
C GLY A 266 -12.50 -11.48 -1.12
N CYS A 267 -11.89 -11.82 -2.27
CA CYS A 267 -11.90 -13.17 -2.85
C CYS A 267 -10.93 -14.17 -2.17
N VAL A 268 -10.03 -13.68 -1.29
CA VAL A 268 -8.92 -14.48 -0.75
C VAL A 268 -9.40 -15.71 -0.01
N ALA A 269 -10.39 -15.58 0.89
CA ALA A 269 -10.89 -16.70 1.68
C ALA A 269 -11.49 -17.79 0.77
N SER A 270 -12.28 -17.39 -0.23
CA SER A 270 -12.86 -18.31 -1.22
C SER A 270 -11.76 -19.01 -2.03
N CYS A 271 -10.75 -18.26 -2.50
CA CYS A 271 -9.64 -18.84 -3.26
C CYS A 271 -8.79 -19.80 -2.41
N LEU A 272 -8.54 -19.49 -1.13
CA LEU A 272 -7.82 -20.42 -0.23
C LEU A 272 -8.56 -21.72 -0.03
N ILE A 273 -9.86 -21.67 0.25
CA ILE A 273 -10.70 -22.86 0.41
C ILE A 273 -10.66 -23.70 -0.87
N LYS A 274 -10.86 -23.07 -2.03
CA LYS A 274 -10.88 -23.76 -3.32
C LYS A 274 -9.52 -24.37 -3.70
N LEU A 275 -8.41 -23.75 -3.29
CA LEU A 275 -7.07 -24.34 -3.43
C LEU A 275 -6.91 -25.57 -2.54
N GLN A 276 -7.38 -25.52 -1.27
CA GLN A 276 -7.32 -26.65 -0.34
C GLN A 276 -8.21 -27.81 -0.79
N GLU A 277 -9.37 -27.51 -1.38
CA GLU A 277 -10.29 -28.50 -1.97
C GLU A 277 -9.85 -29.03 -3.33
N GLY A 278 -8.76 -28.51 -3.91
CA GLY A 278 -8.28 -28.87 -5.24
C GLY A 278 -9.14 -28.36 -6.41
N LYS A 279 -10.11 -27.46 -6.15
CA LYS A 279 -10.96 -26.82 -7.19
C LYS A 279 -10.17 -25.81 -8.01
N ILE A 280 -9.21 -25.12 -7.40
CA ILE A 280 -8.18 -24.36 -8.11
C ILE A 280 -6.91 -25.22 -8.08
N PRO A 281 -6.35 -25.59 -9.24
CA PRO A 281 -5.14 -26.41 -9.29
C PRO A 281 -3.96 -25.68 -8.61
N GLN A 282 -3.08 -26.44 -7.96
CA GLN A 282 -1.82 -25.91 -7.42
C GLN A 282 -1.00 -25.26 -8.54
N GLY A 283 -0.38 -24.13 -8.24
CA GLY A 283 0.39 -23.36 -9.23
C GLY A 283 -0.44 -22.49 -10.16
N LYS A 284 -1.76 -22.35 -9.92
CA LYS A 284 -2.64 -21.44 -10.67
C LYS A 284 -2.96 -20.15 -9.92
N ALA A 285 -2.93 -20.12 -8.60
CA ALA A 285 -3.20 -18.93 -7.79
C ALA A 285 -2.10 -18.65 -6.77
N TYR A 286 -1.68 -17.39 -6.68
CA TYR A 286 -0.57 -16.93 -5.86
C TYR A 286 -0.99 -15.72 -5.03
N PHE A 287 -0.79 -15.78 -3.71
CA PHE A 287 -1.07 -14.67 -2.79
C PHE A 287 0.21 -13.84 -2.63
N LEU A 288 0.23 -12.64 -3.20
CA LEU A 288 1.43 -11.84 -3.41
C LEU A 288 1.20 -10.37 -3.04
N SER A 289 2.19 -9.75 -2.38
CA SER A 289 2.25 -8.29 -2.31
C SER A 289 2.52 -7.69 -3.70
N THR A 290 2.27 -6.39 -3.88
CA THR A 290 2.50 -5.74 -5.19
C THR A 290 3.92 -5.89 -5.71
N GLN A 291 4.92 -5.85 -4.83
CA GLN A 291 6.31 -6.07 -5.22
C GLN A 291 6.58 -7.54 -5.59
N GLN A 292 5.97 -8.49 -4.87
CA GLN A 292 6.07 -9.91 -5.20
C GLN A 292 5.39 -10.23 -6.52
N MET A 293 4.29 -9.54 -6.88
CA MET A 293 3.61 -9.69 -8.17
C MET A 293 4.56 -9.39 -9.35
N ILE A 294 5.35 -8.32 -9.26
CA ILE A 294 6.35 -7.98 -10.29
C ILE A 294 7.40 -9.10 -10.39
N GLY A 295 7.93 -9.54 -9.25
CA GLY A 295 8.92 -10.63 -9.21
C GLY A 295 8.37 -11.94 -9.76
N HIS A 296 7.12 -12.28 -9.44
CA HIS A 296 6.45 -13.48 -9.95
C HIS A 296 6.22 -13.37 -11.47
N ALA A 297 5.68 -12.25 -11.94
CA ALA A 297 5.45 -12.02 -13.36
C ALA A 297 6.72 -12.17 -14.22
N LYS A 298 7.87 -11.74 -13.69
CA LYS A 298 9.18 -11.92 -14.37
C LYS A 298 9.64 -13.37 -14.46
N ARG A 299 9.27 -14.22 -13.50
CA ARG A 299 9.71 -15.63 -13.43
C ARG A 299 8.71 -16.63 -14.00
N SER A 300 7.43 -16.30 -13.97
CA SER A 300 6.36 -17.17 -14.47
C SER A 300 6.53 -17.46 -15.96
N SER A 301 6.17 -18.66 -16.39
CA SER A 301 6.06 -19.04 -17.80
C SER A 301 4.69 -18.70 -18.43
N ALA A 302 3.68 -18.35 -17.61
CA ALA A 302 2.36 -18.00 -18.09
C ALA A 302 2.42 -16.76 -19.01
N LYS A 303 1.69 -16.80 -20.12
CA LYS A 303 1.57 -15.67 -21.05
C LYS A 303 0.50 -14.69 -20.64
N ARG A 304 -0.54 -15.18 -19.94
CA ARG A 304 -1.66 -14.39 -19.41
C ARG A 304 -1.68 -14.51 -17.89
N ILE A 305 -1.83 -13.37 -17.21
CA ILE A 305 -1.88 -13.29 -15.75
C ILE A 305 -3.08 -12.41 -15.35
N LEU A 306 -3.95 -12.99 -14.54
CA LEU A 306 -5.06 -12.30 -13.90
C LEU A 306 -4.57 -11.62 -12.62
N VAL A 307 -5.02 -10.40 -12.35
CA VAL A 307 -4.51 -9.60 -11.23
C VAL A 307 -5.67 -9.14 -10.36
N ALA A 308 -5.77 -9.73 -9.17
CA ALA A 308 -6.78 -9.40 -8.16
C ALA A 308 -6.21 -8.39 -7.14
N THR A 309 -6.12 -7.14 -7.57
CA THR A 309 -5.78 -5.96 -6.76
C THR A 309 -6.26 -4.69 -7.46
N GLU A 310 -5.87 -3.52 -6.98
CA GLU A 310 -6.17 -2.24 -7.61
C GLU A 310 -5.65 -2.19 -9.05
N LYS A 311 -6.51 -1.79 -9.99
CA LYS A 311 -6.25 -1.89 -11.45
C LYS A 311 -5.01 -1.13 -11.92
N GLY A 312 -4.59 -0.07 -11.23
CA GLY A 312 -3.37 0.69 -11.57
C GLY A 312 -2.10 -0.16 -11.53
N MET A 313 -2.11 -1.27 -10.76
CA MET A 313 -0.99 -2.21 -10.75
C MET A 313 -0.71 -2.81 -12.12
N ILE A 314 -1.74 -2.95 -12.96
CA ILE A 314 -1.64 -3.47 -14.34
C ILE A 314 -0.69 -2.62 -15.19
N TYR A 315 -0.77 -1.28 -15.10
CA TYR A 315 0.15 -0.40 -15.82
C TYR A 315 1.61 -0.70 -15.47
N ARG A 316 1.89 -0.86 -14.16
CA ARG A 316 3.23 -1.20 -13.68
C ARG A 316 3.70 -2.55 -14.22
N LEU A 317 2.86 -3.57 -14.17
CA LEU A 317 3.17 -4.91 -14.65
C LEU A 317 3.43 -4.94 -16.16
N ARG A 318 2.56 -4.31 -16.96
CA ARG A 318 2.72 -4.22 -18.43
C ARG A 318 4.01 -3.51 -18.82
N LYS A 319 4.42 -2.48 -18.05
CA LYS A 319 5.66 -1.74 -18.29
C LYS A 319 6.91 -2.56 -17.93
N GLU A 320 6.84 -3.35 -16.84
CA GLU A 320 7.97 -4.15 -16.35
C GLU A 320 8.14 -5.48 -17.11
N VAL A 321 7.03 -6.02 -17.64
CA VAL A 321 6.99 -7.33 -18.31
C VAL A 321 6.09 -7.23 -19.56
N PRO A 322 6.55 -6.50 -20.61
CA PRO A 322 5.71 -6.13 -21.76
C PRO A 322 5.36 -7.31 -22.70
N ASP A 323 5.99 -8.46 -22.54
CA ASP A 323 5.77 -9.68 -23.30
C ASP A 323 4.64 -10.56 -22.75
N LYS A 324 3.96 -10.11 -21.68
CA LYS A 324 2.83 -10.81 -21.06
C LYS A 324 1.57 -9.97 -21.07
N GLU A 325 0.44 -10.67 -21.11
CA GLU A 325 -0.88 -10.08 -20.96
C GLU A 325 -1.30 -10.05 -19.49
N PHE A 326 -1.66 -8.86 -18.99
CA PHE A 326 -2.18 -8.67 -17.64
C PHE A 326 -3.59 -8.15 -17.70
N LEU A 327 -4.52 -8.85 -17.05
CA LEU A 327 -5.94 -8.53 -16.98
C LEU A 327 -6.37 -8.28 -15.54
N PRO A 328 -7.09 -7.19 -15.23
CA PRO A 328 -7.67 -6.99 -13.92
C PRO A 328 -8.83 -7.97 -13.69
N VAL A 329 -8.92 -8.56 -12.51
CA VAL A 329 -10.08 -9.37 -12.10
C VAL A 329 -11.33 -8.49 -11.96
N SER A 330 -11.16 -7.21 -11.59
CA SER A 330 -12.25 -6.24 -11.53
C SER A 330 -11.77 -4.87 -12.03
N MET A 331 -12.46 -4.31 -13.01
CA MET A 331 -12.26 -2.94 -13.50
C MET A 331 -12.70 -1.87 -12.49
N GLN A 332 -13.58 -2.22 -11.54
CA GLN A 332 -14.05 -1.35 -10.46
C GLN A 332 -13.04 -1.22 -9.32
N ALA A 333 -12.06 -2.13 -9.25
CA ALA A 333 -11.04 -2.11 -8.20
C ALA A 333 -10.09 -0.91 -8.37
N GLU A 334 -10.58 0.28 -8.01
CA GLU A 334 -9.86 1.55 -8.08
C GLU A 334 -9.88 2.27 -6.74
N CYS A 335 -8.72 2.71 -6.27
CA CYS A 335 -8.58 3.42 -5.00
C CYS A 335 -8.77 4.93 -5.19
N ARG A 336 -9.95 5.47 -4.83
CA ARG A 336 -10.22 6.91 -4.89
C ARG A 336 -9.21 7.77 -4.14
N TYR A 337 -8.66 7.28 -3.04
CA TYR A 337 -7.67 8.00 -2.24
C TYR A 337 -6.30 8.05 -2.93
N MET A 338 -5.89 6.98 -3.59
CA MET A 338 -4.69 6.99 -4.44
C MET A 338 -4.90 7.89 -5.66
N LYS A 339 -6.09 7.84 -6.29
CA LYS A 339 -6.43 8.67 -7.46
C LYS A 339 -6.69 10.13 -7.10
N ALA A 340 -6.82 10.47 -5.82
CA ALA A 340 -6.86 11.87 -5.35
C ALA A 340 -5.50 12.57 -5.41
N ASN A 341 -4.40 11.83 -5.57
CA ASN A 341 -3.09 12.39 -5.92
C ASN A 341 -3.15 12.87 -7.38
N THR A 342 -2.77 14.11 -7.62
CA THR A 342 -2.71 14.72 -8.97
C THR A 342 -1.46 15.53 -9.15
N LEU A 343 -1.00 15.72 -10.41
CA LEU A 343 0.18 16.55 -10.68
C LEU A 343 -0.01 18.00 -10.25
N GLU A 344 -1.24 18.52 -10.31
CA GLU A 344 -1.58 19.86 -9.84
C GLU A 344 -1.30 20.03 -8.34
N LYS A 345 -1.65 19.02 -7.53
CA LYS A 345 -1.42 19.02 -6.08
C LYS A 345 0.06 18.91 -5.73
N LEU A 346 0.80 18.02 -6.40
CA LEU A 346 2.24 17.91 -6.25
C LEU A 346 2.94 19.21 -6.64
N LEU A 347 2.54 19.81 -7.76
CA LEU A 347 3.09 21.09 -8.21
C LEU A 347 2.83 22.21 -7.19
N ALA A 348 1.62 22.28 -6.62
CA ALA A 348 1.28 23.23 -5.58
C ALA A 348 2.11 22.99 -4.30
N SER A 349 2.26 21.73 -3.87
CA SER A 349 3.11 21.36 -2.73
C SER A 349 4.56 21.79 -2.94
N LEU A 350 5.12 21.53 -4.11
CA LEU A 350 6.49 21.97 -4.45
C LEU A 350 6.65 23.48 -4.51
N ARG A 351 5.67 24.23 -5.04
CA ARG A 351 5.72 25.70 -5.12
C ARG A 351 5.62 26.37 -3.75
N GLU A 352 4.74 25.87 -2.89
CA GLU A 352 4.34 26.54 -1.65
C GLU A 352 5.01 25.97 -0.40
N ASP A 353 5.74 24.85 -0.49
CA ASP A 353 6.32 24.11 0.64
C ASP A 353 5.29 23.80 1.73
N LYS A 354 4.11 23.33 1.31
CA LYS A 354 2.99 23.02 2.19
C LYS A 354 2.78 21.52 2.37
N LEU A 355 2.10 21.16 3.47
CA LEU A 355 1.76 19.79 3.86
C LEU A 355 2.99 18.95 4.22
N GLU A 356 3.98 19.59 4.87
CA GLU A 356 5.08 18.88 5.50
C GLU A 356 4.60 18.13 6.75
N ILE A 357 4.99 16.88 6.88
CA ILE A 357 4.76 16.09 8.10
C ILE A 357 5.89 16.39 9.09
N ILE A 358 5.53 16.91 10.27
CA ILE A 358 6.46 17.27 11.32
C ILE A 358 6.15 16.57 12.65
N PHE A 359 7.15 16.44 13.51
CA PHE A 359 6.94 16.00 14.88
C PHE A 359 6.68 17.20 15.79
N CYS A 360 5.68 17.09 16.67
CA CYS A 360 5.37 18.10 17.67
C CYS A 360 5.54 17.59 19.11
N ASP A 361 5.64 18.50 20.06
CA ASP A 361 5.77 18.20 21.49
C ASP A 361 4.40 17.92 22.11
N ASP A 362 3.68 16.92 21.53
CA ASP A 362 2.36 16.47 21.97
C ASP A 362 1.30 17.61 22.06
N CYS A 363 1.43 18.59 21.15
CA CYS A 363 0.54 19.76 21.06
C CYS A 363 -0.81 19.49 20.37
N CYS A 364 -1.01 18.27 19.86
CA CYS A 364 -2.21 17.87 19.13
C CYS A 364 -2.80 16.57 19.68
N ASP A 365 -4.07 16.32 19.37
CA ASP A 365 -4.73 15.05 19.67
C ASP A 365 -3.97 13.93 18.93
N PRO A 366 -3.44 12.92 19.62
CA PRO A 366 -2.73 11.81 19.01
C PRO A 366 -3.56 11.00 18.01
N LYS A 367 -4.89 11.06 18.12
CA LYS A 367 -5.85 10.39 17.23
C LYS A 367 -6.22 11.25 16.02
N ASN A 368 -5.91 12.55 16.05
CA ASN A 368 -6.16 13.50 14.97
C ASN A 368 -4.99 14.46 14.80
N SER A 369 -4.01 14.06 14.00
CA SER A 369 -2.76 14.79 13.79
C SER A 369 -2.85 15.96 12.80
N TYR A 370 -4.00 16.20 12.20
CA TYR A 370 -4.19 17.29 11.25
C TYR A 370 -4.75 18.55 11.93
N GLN A 371 -4.00 19.68 11.88
CA GLN A 371 -4.38 20.91 12.56
C GLN A 371 -4.39 22.17 11.68
N ASP A 372 -3.61 22.21 10.59
CA ASP A 372 -3.59 23.37 9.70
C ASP A 372 -3.37 22.98 8.22
N ASP A 373 -3.40 23.99 7.33
CA ASP A 373 -3.29 23.79 5.88
C ASP A 373 -1.84 23.70 5.39
N ARG A 374 -0.84 23.92 6.26
CA ARG A 374 0.57 23.96 5.88
C ARG A 374 1.39 22.81 6.38
N VAL A 375 1.12 22.35 7.61
CA VAL A 375 1.88 21.27 8.24
C VAL A 375 0.93 20.24 8.86
N ILE A 376 1.40 19.01 8.91
CA ILE A 376 0.68 17.90 9.52
C ILE A 376 1.52 17.42 10.70
N HIS A 377 0.93 17.43 11.89
CA HIS A 377 1.61 17.14 13.13
C HIS A 377 1.50 15.66 13.50
N ILE A 378 2.60 15.04 13.91
CA ILE A 378 2.62 13.75 14.60
C ILE A 378 3.26 13.97 15.97
N PRO A 379 2.55 13.66 17.10
CA PRO A 379 3.15 13.76 18.42
C PRO A 379 4.42 12.93 18.56
N LYS A 380 5.46 13.46 19.16
CA LYS A 380 6.74 12.75 19.39
C LYS A 380 6.55 11.46 20.16
N SER A 381 5.65 11.45 21.14
CA SER A 381 5.31 10.25 21.91
C SER A 381 4.70 9.14 21.03
N VAL A 382 3.83 9.52 20.08
CA VAL A 382 3.24 8.61 19.09
C VAL A 382 4.31 8.10 18.13
N ALA A 383 5.08 9.02 17.55
CA ALA A 383 6.14 8.67 16.58
C ALA A 383 7.17 7.70 17.18
N GLY A 384 7.61 7.97 18.43
CA GLY A 384 8.58 7.13 19.13
C GLY A 384 8.08 5.70 19.38
N LYS A 385 6.84 5.55 19.87
CA LYS A 385 6.22 4.23 20.09
C LYS A 385 5.98 3.49 18.77
N ALA A 386 5.45 4.18 17.77
CA ALA A 386 5.23 3.60 16.44
C ALA A 386 6.54 3.12 15.81
N LYS A 387 7.64 3.89 15.98
CA LYS A 387 8.97 3.50 15.50
C LYS A 387 9.43 2.17 16.10
N ILE A 388 9.24 1.98 17.41
CA ILE A 388 9.61 0.73 18.10
C ILE A 388 8.89 -0.47 17.46
N ALA A 389 7.57 -0.36 17.22
CA ALA A 389 6.79 -1.44 16.62
C ALA A 389 7.20 -1.72 15.14
N ILE A 390 7.55 -0.66 14.40
CA ILE A 390 8.07 -0.77 13.02
C ILE A 390 9.45 -1.43 13.03
N ASP A 391 10.35 -1.04 13.93
CA ASP A 391 11.70 -1.61 14.02
C ASP A 391 11.67 -3.11 14.36
N ARG A 392 10.73 -3.53 15.21
CA ARG A 392 10.48 -4.96 15.49
C ARG A 392 10.07 -5.73 14.23
N MET A 393 9.22 -5.14 13.40
CA MET A 393 8.85 -5.73 12.10
C MET A 393 10.07 -5.91 11.20
N MET A 394 10.93 -4.89 11.11
CA MET A 394 12.12 -4.93 10.25
C MET A 394 13.15 -5.96 10.70
N ALA A 395 13.16 -6.34 11.96
CA ALA A 395 14.01 -7.39 12.49
C ALA A 395 13.53 -8.81 12.16
N ILE A 396 12.27 -8.96 11.66
CA ILE A 396 11.63 -10.24 11.33
C ILE A 396 11.41 -10.28 9.81
N GLN A 397 12.34 -10.86 9.09
CA GLN A 397 12.28 -10.99 7.61
C GLN A 397 11.88 -12.41 7.18
#